data_07461e5557cd5c99f192de1199391ad6
#
_entry.id   07461e5557cd5c99f192de1199391ad6
#
_cell.length_a   1.000
_cell.length_b   1.000
_cell.length_c   1.000
_cell.angle_alpha   90.00
_cell.angle_beta   90.00
_cell.angle_gamma   90.00
#
_symmetry.space_group_name_H-M   'P 1'
#
loop_
_entity.id
_entity.type
_entity.pdbx_description
1 polymer ?
#
loop_
_entity_poly.entity_id
_entity_poly.type
_entity_poly.pdbx_seq_one_letter_code
_entity_poly.pdbx_strand_id
1 'polypeptide(L)'
;MKHGINGELRQKGKVAELACGYGGAAGALISMGALDMGLSEEELPDLIDDWRNSNPKSVQFWWDIEKAAIESIKDHKDRHVGRIGVSFYSNTLWLQLPSGRRLAYVKPKLQPNRFGRLSITYEGLGQNNKWSRIETYSGKLVENITQATARDLLAEAMWRIENAGFDIVGHVHDEVILEVPENGATVEDVCQIMNQNPKWADGIVLNSAGYQGPYYFKD
;
A
#
# COMPACT_ATOMS: atom_id res chain seq x y z
N MET A 1 -18.08 10.76 -6.48
CA MET A 1 -18.69 10.17 -7.71
C MET A 1 -20.08 9.70 -7.33
N LYS A 2 -21.12 10.14 -8.03
CA LYS A 2 -22.48 9.69 -7.73
C LYS A 2 -22.63 8.23 -8.15
N HIS A 3 -23.11 7.37 -7.26
CA HIS A 3 -23.59 6.05 -7.60
C HIS A 3 -24.62 6.18 -8.74
N GLY A 4 -24.39 5.60 -9.91
CA GLY A 4 -25.41 5.47 -10.94
C GLY A 4 -24.96 5.49 -12.39
N ILE A 5 -24.13 6.41 -12.85
CA ILE A 5 -23.88 6.55 -14.30
C ILE A 5 -22.60 5.81 -14.76
N ASN A 6 -21.60 5.64 -13.90
CA ASN A 6 -20.31 5.01 -14.24
C ASN A 6 -19.82 4.03 -13.16
N GLY A 7 -20.72 3.46 -12.37
CA GLY A 7 -20.37 2.55 -11.27
C GLY A 7 -19.60 1.30 -11.75
N GLU A 8 -20.04 0.71 -12.85
CA GLU A 8 -19.38 -0.47 -13.45
C GLU A 8 -17.98 -0.13 -13.97
N LEU A 9 -17.82 0.98 -14.68
CA LEU A 9 -16.49 1.40 -15.17
C LEU A 9 -15.54 1.72 -14.03
N ARG A 10 -16.05 2.36 -12.98
CA ARG A 10 -15.27 2.61 -11.76
C ARG A 10 -14.82 1.32 -11.09
N GLN A 11 -15.71 0.32 -11.01
CA GLN A 11 -15.40 -0.97 -10.41
C GLN A 11 -14.36 -1.74 -11.25
N LYS A 12 -14.51 -1.77 -12.57
CA LYS A 12 -13.52 -2.34 -13.49
C LYS A 12 -12.15 -1.67 -13.34
N GLY A 13 -12.12 -0.34 -13.31
CA GLY A 13 -10.89 0.42 -13.08
C GLY A 13 -10.24 0.13 -11.72
N LYS A 14 -11.05 0.00 -10.66
CA LYS A 14 -10.56 -0.38 -9.33
C LYS A 14 -9.92 -1.77 -9.30
N VAL A 15 -10.56 -2.74 -9.95
CA VAL A 15 -10.02 -4.12 -10.04
C VAL A 15 -8.73 -4.14 -10.85
N ALA A 16 -8.68 -3.45 -11.99
CA ALA A 16 -7.46 -3.34 -12.79
C ALA A 16 -6.32 -2.68 -12.00
N GLU A 17 -6.58 -1.57 -11.33
CA GLU A 17 -5.58 -0.85 -10.52
C GLU A 17 -5.05 -1.69 -9.35
N LEU A 18 -5.93 -2.36 -8.60
CA LEU A 18 -5.53 -3.20 -7.46
C LEU A 18 -4.78 -4.46 -7.89
N ALA A 19 -5.18 -5.08 -9.00
CA ALA A 19 -4.52 -6.28 -9.50
C ALA A 19 -3.17 -5.94 -10.14
N CYS A 20 -3.13 -4.96 -11.06
CA CYS A 20 -1.93 -4.62 -11.82
C CYS A 20 -0.95 -3.79 -10.98
N GLY A 21 -1.45 -2.92 -10.07
CA GLY A 21 -0.63 -1.99 -9.29
C GLY A 21 0.46 -2.66 -8.45
N TYR A 22 0.27 -3.93 -8.11
CA TYR A 22 1.23 -4.72 -7.34
C TYR A 22 1.80 -5.92 -8.12
N GLY A 23 1.90 -5.77 -9.44
CA GLY A 23 2.56 -6.76 -10.30
C GLY A 23 1.73 -8.01 -10.55
N GLY A 24 0.41 -7.96 -10.34
CA GLY A 24 -0.50 -9.06 -10.67
C GLY A 24 -0.52 -9.37 -12.16
N ALA A 25 -0.86 -10.61 -12.48
CA ALA A 25 -1.10 -11.11 -13.82
C ALA A 25 -2.58 -11.53 -13.97
N ALA A 26 -2.96 -12.14 -15.10
CA ALA A 26 -4.35 -12.54 -15.37
C ALA A 26 -5.04 -13.27 -14.21
N GLY A 27 -4.33 -14.17 -13.54
CA GLY A 27 -4.87 -14.88 -12.36
C GLY A 27 -5.27 -13.96 -11.20
N ALA A 28 -4.60 -12.81 -11.01
CA ALA A 28 -4.98 -11.83 -9.99
C ALA A 28 -6.28 -11.10 -10.40
N LEU A 29 -6.40 -10.71 -11.67
CA LEU A 29 -7.63 -10.10 -12.21
C LEU A 29 -8.83 -11.04 -12.08
N ILE A 30 -8.65 -12.33 -12.44
CA ILE A 30 -9.69 -13.36 -12.32
C ILE A 30 -10.12 -13.52 -10.85
N SER A 31 -9.17 -13.65 -9.93
CA SER A 31 -9.47 -13.80 -8.50
C SER A 31 -10.18 -12.59 -7.88
N MET A 32 -10.06 -11.42 -8.51
CA MET A 32 -10.74 -10.19 -8.12
C MET A 32 -12.08 -9.97 -8.85
N GLY A 33 -12.55 -10.98 -9.60
CA GLY A 33 -13.87 -10.95 -10.23
C GLY A 33 -13.90 -10.26 -11.61
N ALA A 34 -12.78 -10.16 -12.32
CA ALA A 34 -12.73 -9.52 -13.64
C ALA A 34 -13.70 -10.17 -14.65
N LEU A 35 -13.82 -11.52 -14.61
CA LEU A 35 -14.73 -12.25 -15.48
C LEU A 35 -16.20 -11.96 -15.14
N ASP A 36 -16.55 -11.85 -13.86
CA ASP A 36 -17.90 -11.51 -13.39
C ASP A 36 -18.30 -10.08 -13.81
N MET A 37 -17.31 -9.24 -14.10
CA MET A 37 -17.50 -7.86 -14.62
C MET A 37 -17.57 -7.78 -16.12
N GLY A 38 -17.60 -8.94 -16.83
CA GLY A 38 -17.77 -9.04 -18.26
C GLY A 38 -16.49 -8.87 -19.07
N LEU A 39 -15.30 -9.03 -18.47
CA LEU A 39 -14.04 -9.18 -19.19
C LEU A 39 -13.85 -10.66 -19.57
N SER A 40 -13.34 -10.92 -20.77
CA SER A 40 -12.94 -12.28 -21.17
C SER A 40 -11.50 -12.58 -20.76
N GLU A 41 -11.14 -13.85 -20.59
CA GLU A 41 -9.75 -14.24 -20.29
C GLU A 41 -8.77 -13.79 -21.37
N GLU A 42 -9.22 -13.69 -22.61
CA GLU A 42 -8.42 -13.27 -23.77
C GLU A 42 -8.05 -11.79 -23.72
N GLU A 43 -8.88 -10.93 -23.08
CA GLU A 43 -8.65 -9.50 -22.94
C GLU A 43 -7.68 -9.16 -21.78
N LEU A 44 -7.52 -10.07 -20.81
CA LEU A 44 -6.74 -9.78 -19.61
C LEU A 44 -5.25 -9.49 -19.87
N PRO A 45 -4.54 -10.20 -20.78
CA PRO A 45 -3.15 -9.88 -21.10
C PRO A 45 -2.98 -8.47 -21.64
N ASP A 46 -3.81 -8.04 -22.57
CA ASP A 46 -3.76 -6.72 -23.19
C ASP A 46 -4.02 -5.63 -22.14
N LEU A 47 -5.02 -5.82 -21.28
CA LEU A 47 -5.31 -4.91 -20.17
C LEU A 47 -4.12 -4.74 -19.21
N ILE A 48 -3.41 -5.83 -18.91
CA ILE A 48 -2.22 -5.80 -18.05
C ILE A 48 -1.08 -5.03 -18.70
N ASP A 49 -0.86 -5.28 -20.00
CA ASP A 49 0.21 -4.63 -20.75
C ASP A 49 -0.08 -3.13 -20.94
N ASP A 50 -1.32 -2.77 -21.22
CA ASP A 50 -1.77 -1.37 -21.30
C ASP A 50 -1.58 -0.65 -19.96
N TRP A 51 -1.94 -1.30 -18.84
CA TRP A 51 -1.71 -0.74 -17.50
C TRP A 51 -0.22 -0.53 -17.23
N ARG A 52 0.62 -1.53 -17.52
CA ARG A 52 2.08 -1.45 -17.31
C ARG A 52 2.72 -0.37 -18.17
N ASN A 53 2.31 -0.26 -19.43
CA ASN A 53 2.78 0.75 -20.38
C ASN A 53 2.36 2.16 -19.95
N SER A 54 1.19 2.29 -19.34
CA SER A 54 0.70 3.56 -18.79
C SER A 54 1.36 3.93 -17.45
N ASN A 55 1.92 2.94 -16.73
CA ASN A 55 2.51 3.12 -15.40
C ASN A 55 3.99 2.66 -15.32
N PRO A 56 4.87 3.11 -16.23
CA PRO A 56 6.24 2.58 -16.34
C PRO A 56 7.08 2.85 -15.08
N LYS A 57 6.81 3.94 -14.35
CA LYS A 57 7.53 4.26 -13.09
C LYS A 57 7.18 3.28 -11.96
N SER A 58 5.92 2.85 -11.89
CA SER A 58 5.49 1.83 -10.91
C SER A 58 6.15 0.48 -11.22
N VAL A 59 6.16 0.10 -12.48
CA VAL A 59 6.81 -1.14 -12.94
C VAL A 59 8.31 -1.12 -12.65
N GLN A 60 9.00 -0.01 -12.95
CA GLN A 60 10.41 0.16 -12.64
C GLN A 60 10.67 0.06 -11.14
N PHE A 61 9.82 0.68 -10.32
CA PHE A 61 9.95 0.65 -8.87
C PHE A 61 9.84 -0.76 -8.29
N TRP A 62 8.95 -1.63 -8.83
CA TRP A 62 8.89 -3.03 -8.40
C TRP A 62 10.24 -3.73 -8.59
N TRP A 63 10.81 -3.60 -9.79
CA TRP A 63 12.07 -4.28 -10.13
C TRP A 63 13.25 -3.72 -9.37
N ASP A 64 13.30 -2.42 -9.16
CA ASP A 64 14.39 -1.77 -8.42
C ASP A 64 14.38 -2.19 -6.95
N ILE A 65 13.21 -2.27 -6.30
CA ILE A 65 13.08 -2.73 -4.92
C ILE A 65 13.49 -4.21 -4.80
N GLU A 66 13.02 -5.09 -5.66
CA GLU A 66 13.38 -6.51 -5.62
C GLU A 66 14.89 -6.71 -5.85
N LYS A 67 15.43 -6.03 -6.84
CA LYS A 67 16.87 -6.06 -7.13
C LYS A 67 17.68 -5.59 -5.93
N ALA A 68 17.36 -4.44 -5.38
CA ALA A 68 18.06 -3.90 -4.21
C ALA A 68 17.97 -4.85 -3.01
N ALA A 69 16.82 -5.46 -2.76
CA ALA A 69 16.62 -6.43 -1.69
C ALA A 69 17.46 -7.69 -1.89
N ILE A 70 17.45 -8.28 -3.09
CA ILE A 70 18.26 -9.48 -3.42
C ILE A 70 19.76 -9.19 -3.27
N GLU A 71 20.21 -8.05 -3.79
CA GLU A 71 21.62 -7.66 -3.72
C GLU A 71 22.06 -7.37 -2.28
N SER A 72 21.22 -6.69 -1.47
CA SER A 72 21.54 -6.44 -0.05
C SER A 72 21.64 -7.71 0.76
N ILE A 73 20.82 -8.73 0.48
CA ILE A 73 20.94 -10.06 1.11
C ILE A 73 22.25 -10.76 0.72
N LYS A 74 22.72 -10.57 -0.54
CA LYS A 74 23.93 -11.24 -1.05
C LYS A 74 25.22 -10.64 -0.51
N ASP A 75 25.33 -9.33 -0.49
CA ASP A 75 26.59 -8.64 -0.22
C ASP A 75 26.61 -7.80 1.06
N HIS A 76 25.48 -7.77 1.78
CA HIS A 76 25.30 -7.06 3.06
C HIS A 76 25.55 -5.54 2.97
N LYS A 77 25.34 -4.95 1.80
CA LYS A 77 25.48 -3.50 1.59
C LYS A 77 24.13 -2.80 1.61
N ASP A 78 24.12 -1.62 2.20
CA ASP A 78 22.95 -0.75 2.18
C ASP A 78 22.72 -0.16 0.79
N ARG A 79 21.45 -0.01 0.42
CA ARG A 79 20.98 0.52 -0.85
C ARG A 79 19.84 1.49 -0.66
N HIS A 80 19.57 2.27 -1.69
CA HIS A 80 18.41 3.15 -1.74
C HIS A 80 17.72 3.03 -3.09
N VAL A 81 16.38 3.03 -3.06
CA VAL A 81 15.53 3.12 -4.23
C VAL A 81 14.56 4.29 -3.99
N GLY A 82 14.84 5.43 -4.60
CA GLY A 82 14.16 6.67 -4.26
C GLY A 82 14.34 7.01 -2.77
N ARG A 83 13.23 7.10 -2.05
CA ARG A 83 13.20 7.39 -0.61
C ARG A 83 13.20 6.13 0.27
N ILE A 84 13.30 4.94 -0.30
CA ILE A 84 13.29 3.66 0.43
C ILE A 84 14.73 3.21 0.68
N GLY A 85 15.08 3.05 1.95
CA GLY A 85 16.33 2.39 2.35
C GLY A 85 16.17 0.89 2.35
N VAL A 86 17.18 0.17 1.85
CA VAL A 86 17.22 -1.30 1.83
C VAL A 86 18.50 -1.75 2.48
N SER A 87 18.43 -2.53 3.55
CA SER A 87 19.60 -3.00 4.29
C SER A 87 19.41 -4.44 4.80
N PHE A 88 20.51 -5.16 4.96
CA PHE A 88 20.48 -6.49 5.55
C PHE A 88 21.47 -6.57 6.70
N TYR A 89 20.97 -6.75 7.90
CA TYR A 89 21.78 -6.98 9.11
C TYR A 89 20.98 -7.79 10.14
N SER A 90 21.69 -8.42 11.07
CA SER A 90 21.09 -9.29 12.09
C SER A 90 20.13 -10.34 11.53
N ASN A 91 20.51 -10.94 10.39
CA ASN A 91 19.71 -11.95 9.68
C ASN A 91 18.29 -11.48 9.33
N THR A 92 18.12 -10.18 9.02
CA THR A 92 16.84 -9.56 8.65
C THR A 92 17.07 -8.57 7.51
N LEU A 93 16.23 -8.67 6.47
CA LEU A 93 16.13 -7.63 5.45
C LEU A 93 15.21 -6.55 5.96
N TRP A 94 15.69 -5.31 5.91
CA TRP A 94 14.96 -4.13 6.35
C TRP A 94 14.65 -3.22 5.17
N LEU A 95 13.40 -2.81 5.07
CA LEU A 95 12.98 -1.74 4.17
C LEU A 95 12.62 -0.52 5.01
N GLN A 96 13.42 0.53 4.94
CA GLN A 96 13.17 1.78 5.66
C GLN A 96 12.27 2.69 4.83
N LEU A 97 11.14 3.07 5.40
CA LEU A 97 10.15 3.95 4.82
C LEU A 97 10.59 5.43 4.91
N PRO A 98 9.99 6.33 4.12
CA PRO A 98 10.28 7.76 4.20
C PRO A 98 10.05 8.37 5.59
N SER A 99 9.13 7.83 6.37
CA SER A 99 8.86 8.19 7.77
C SER A 99 9.99 7.83 8.74
N GLY A 100 10.96 7.00 8.30
CA GLY A 100 12.00 6.42 9.15
C GLY A 100 11.62 5.06 9.77
N ARG A 101 10.34 4.67 9.72
CA ARG A 101 9.90 3.34 10.16
C ARG A 101 10.46 2.26 9.23
N ARG A 102 10.59 1.03 9.75
CA ARG A 102 11.17 -0.08 8.99
C ARG A 102 10.22 -1.26 8.93
N LEU A 103 10.18 -1.91 7.77
CA LEU A 103 9.56 -3.21 7.58
C LEU A 103 10.63 -4.29 7.71
N ALA A 104 10.33 -5.35 8.46
CA ALA A 104 11.25 -6.45 8.75
C ALA A 104 10.85 -7.71 8.00
N TYR A 105 11.78 -8.28 7.24
CA TYR A 105 11.67 -9.60 6.63
C TYR A 105 12.70 -10.54 7.27
N VAL A 106 12.22 -11.33 8.24
CA VAL A 106 13.08 -12.09 9.16
C VAL A 106 13.64 -13.34 8.49
N LYS A 107 14.92 -13.62 8.69
CA LYS A 107 15.63 -14.78 8.14
C LYS A 107 15.38 -14.98 6.64
N PRO A 108 15.63 -13.96 5.81
CA PRO A 108 15.40 -14.05 4.38
C PRO A 108 16.32 -15.10 3.76
N LYS A 109 15.81 -15.82 2.76
CA LYS A 109 16.59 -16.73 1.93
C LYS A 109 16.33 -16.47 0.46
N LEU A 110 17.37 -16.59 -0.34
CA LEU A 110 17.27 -16.54 -1.79
C LEU A 110 17.16 -17.95 -2.33
N GLN A 111 16.09 -18.25 -3.04
CA GLN A 111 15.85 -19.57 -3.62
C GLN A 111 15.05 -19.46 -4.92
N PRO A 112 15.15 -20.41 -5.85
CA PRO A 112 14.32 -20.42 -7.05
C PRO A 112 12.85 -20.54 -6.68
N ASN A 113 11.99 -19.73 -7.32
CA ASN A 113 10.54 -19.88 -7.25
C ASN A 113 10.05 -20.99 -8.21
N ARG A 114 8.76 -21.24 -8.25
CA ARG A 114 8.12 -22.23 -9.13
C ARG A 114 8.40 -22.02 -10.64
N PHE A 115 8.89 -20.84 -11.03
CA PHE A 115 9.26 -20.51 -12.41
C PHE A 115 10.77 -20.53 -12.64
N GLY A 116 11.57 -21.01 -11.69
CA GLY A 116 13.03 -21.04 -11.75
C GLY A 116 13.73 -19.69 -11.57
N ARG A 117 12.99 -18.60 -11.28
CA ARG A 117 13.57 -17.28 -11.01
C ARG A 117 13.94 -17.15 -9.54
N LEU A 118 15.07 -16.46 -9.29
CA LEU A 118 15.49 -16.17 -7.92
C LEU A 118 14.44 -15.33 -7.21
N SER A 119 13.99 -15.78 -6.06
CA SER A 119 12.95 -15.18 -5.24
C SER A 119 13.41 -15.06 -3.78
N ILE A 120 12.78 -14.16 -3.04
CA ILE A 120 13.02 -13.96 -1.61
C ILE A 120 11.95 -14.70 -0.84
N THR A 121 12.37 -15.51 0.14
CA THR A 121 11.48 -16.06 1.17
C THR A 121 11.92 -15.57 2.54
N TYR A 122 10.99 -15.41 3.46
CA TYR A 122 11.25 -14.95 4.82
C TYR A 122 10.36 -15.68 5.83
N GLU A 123 10.68 -15.60 7.12
CA GLU A 123 9.82 -16.12 8.18
C GLU A 123 8.88 -15.03 8.68
N GLY A 124 7.60 -15.37 8.77
CA GLY A 124 6.56 -14.44 9.19
C GLY A 124 5.23 -15.13 9.50
N LEU A 125 4.24 -14.33 9.88
CA LEU A 125 2.89 -14.80 10.15
C LEU A 125 2.17 -15.07 8.82
N GLY A 126 1.86 -16.33 8.55
CA GLY A 126 1.11 -16.75 7.35
C GLY A 126 -0.39 -16.48 7.46
N GLN A 127 -1.14 -16.75 6.39
CA GLN A 127 -2.61 -16.56 6.32
C GLN A 127 -3.39 -17.35 7.37
N ASN A 128 -2.82 -18.45 7.87
CA ASN A 128 -3.41 -19.28 8.92
C ASN A 128 -3.02 -18.83 10.35
N ASN A 129 -2.50 -17.63 10.50
CA ASN A 129 -1.95 -17.08 11.74
C ASN A 129 -0.85 -17.95 12.40
N LYS A 130 -0.15 -18.77 11.60
CA LYS A 130 1.00 -19.54 12.06
C LYS A 130 2.30 -18.95 11.49
N TRP A 131 3.34 -18.96 12.32
CA TRP A 131 4.68 -18.58 11.89
C TRP A 131 5.20 -19.59 10.89
N SER A 132 5.51 -19.13 9.70
CA SER A 132 5.89 -19.97 8.57
C SER A 132 6.83 -19.24 7.61
N ARG A 133 7.41 -19.99 6.67
CA ARG A 133 8.18 -19.41 5.59
C ARG A 133 7.24 -18.97 4.47
N ILE A 134 7.38 -17.70 4.10
CA ILE A 134 6.54 -16.99 3.14
C ILE A 134 7.41 -16.59 1.95
N GLU A 135 6.95 -16.82 0.74
CA GLU A 135 7.56 -16.28 -0.47
C GLU A 135 7.05 -14.86 -0.71
N THR A 136 7.96 -13.98 -1.17
CA THR A 136 7.62 -12.62 -1.59
C THR A 136 8.22 -12.32 -2.97
N TYR A 137 7.71 -11.28 -3.60
CA TYR A 137 8.11 -10.83 -4.94
C TYR A 137 8.04 -9.30 -5.03
N SER A 138 8.53 -8.75 -6.11
CA SER A 138 8.65 -7.32 -6.35
C SER A 138 7.39 -6.52 -6.01
N GLY A 139 6.24 -6.92 -6.58
CA GLY A 139 4.95 -6.26 -6.33
C GLY A 139 4.50 -6.34 -4.88
N LYS A 140 4.73 -7.47 -4.19
CA LYS A 140 4.36 -7.62 -2.77
C LYS A 140 5.24 -6.78 -1.85
N LEU A 141 6.51 -6.62 -2.17
CA LEU A 141 7.40 -5.72 -1.43
C LEU A 141 6.90 -4.27 -1.55
N VAL A 142 6.55 -3.85 -2.77
CA VAL A 142 6.03 -2.49 -3.02
C VAL A 142 4.65 -2.29 -2.42
N GLU A 143 3.75 -3.27 -2.46
CA GLU A 143 2.47 -3.24 -1.75
C GLU A 143 2.68 -2.94 -0.26
N ASN A 144 3.57 -3.69 0.39
CA ASN A 144 3.87 -3.50 1.82
C ASN A 144 4.45 -2.10 2.10
N ILE A 145 5.36 -1.60 1.24
CA ILE A 145 5.91 -0.24 1.34
C ILE A 145 4.79 0.81 1.24
N THR A 146 3.93 0.68 0.24
CA THR A 146 2.87 1.65 -0.05
C THR A 146 1.84 1.69 1.09
N GLN A 147 1.33 0.53 1.50
CA GLN A 147 0.36 0.44 2.59
C GLN A 147 0.95 0.92 3.93
N ALA A 148 2.20 0.57 4.20
CA ALA A 148 2.87 1.01 5.42
C ALA A 148 3.12 2.53 5.41
N THR A 149 3.47 3.12 4.27
CA THR A 149 3.64 4.58 4.14
C THR A 149 2.29 5.30 4.32
N ALA A 150 1.20 4.77 3.75
CA ALA A 150 -0.14 5.31 3.96
C ALA A 150 -0.55 5.25 5.44
N ARG A 151 -0.23 4.14 6.13
CA ARG A 151 -0.46 4.02 7.58
C ARG A 151 0.35 5.05 8.38
N ASP A 152 1.58 5.36 7.96
CA ASP A 152 2.41 6.37 8.63
C ASP A 152 1.82 7.79 8.44
N LEU A 153 1.26 8.09 7.25
CA LEU A 153 0.57 9.35 7.00
C LEU A 153 -0.66 9.50 7.92
N LEU A 154 -1.46 8.45 8.05
CA LEU A 154 -2.61 8.47 8.96
C LEU A 154 -2.17 8.65 10.42
N ALA A 155 -1.15 7.93 10.86
CA ALA A 155 -0.65 8.03 12.23
C ALA A 155 -0.13 9.44 12.56
N GLU A 156 0.54 10.07 11.62
CA GLU A 156 1.01 11.45 11.72
C GLU A 156 -0.17 12.44 11.75
N ALA A 157 -1.20 12.21 10.95
CA ALA A 157 -2.42 13.01 10.96
C ALA A 157 -3.17 12.87 12.29
N MET A 158 -3.32 11.65 12.81
CA MET A 158 -3.93 11.39 14.12
C MET A 158 -3.21 12.15 15.23
N TRP A 159 -1.89 12.09 15.25
CA TRP A 159 -1.09 12.82 16.24
C TRP A 159 -1.33 14.35 16.17
N ARG A 160 -1.45 14.92 14.95
CA ARG A 160 -1.77 16.35 14.79
C ARG A 160 -3.19 16.69 15.23
N ILE A 161 -4.14 15.82 14.96
CA ILE A 161 -5.54 15.97 15.39
C ILE A 161 -5.62 16.01 16.91
N GLU A 162 -4.98 15.08 17.62
CA GLU A 162 -4.91 15.06 19.09
C GLU A 162 -4.24 16.30 19.65
N ASN A 163 -3.10 16.74 19.05
CA ASN A 163 -2.43 17.97 19.49
C ASN A 163 -3.25 19.25 19.23
N ALA A 164 -4.19 19.21 18.30
CA ALA A 164 -5.15 20.29 18.07
C ALA A 164 -6.32 20.28 19.06
N GLY A 165 -6.36 19.30 19.97
CA GLY A 165 -7.35 19.20 21.05
C GLY A 165 -8.62 18.44 20.68
N PHE A 166 -8.57 17.58 19.63
CA PHE A 166 -9.71 16.75 19.26
C PHE A 166 -9.56 15.33 19.82
N ASP A 167 -10.65 14.79 20.36
CA ASP A 167 -10.71 13.44 20.90
C ASP A 167 -10.93 12.42 19.78
N ILE A 168 -9.93 11.58 19.52
CA ILE A 168 -10.04 10.46 18.57
C ILE A 168 -10.62 9.26 19.31
N VAL A 169 -11.86 8.89 18.97
CA VAL A 169 -12.54 7.73 19.57
C VAL A 169 -12.33 6.43 18.79
N GLY A 170 -11.82 6.53 17.56
CA GLY A 170 -11.49 5.37 16.74
C GLY A 170 -10.85 5.72 15.41
N HIS A 171 -10.38 4.71 14.72
CA HIS A 171 -9.92 4.81 13.33
C HIS A 171 -10.20 3.51 12.57
N VAL A 172 -10.48 3.61 11.29
CA VAL A 172 -10.74 2.45 10.42
C VAL A 172 -10.02 2.66 9.10
N HIS A 173 -9.04 1.80 8.78
CA HIS A 173 -8.21 1.90 7.57
C HIS A 173 -7.53 3.26 7.39
N ASP A 174 -8.11 4.14 6.61
CA ASP A 174 -7.67 5.50 6.27
C ASP A 174 -8.58 6.60 6.85
N GLU A 175 -9.51 6.21 7.71
CA GLU A 175 -10.49 7.10 8.36
C GLU A 175 -10.14 7.32 9.83
N VAL A 176 -10.44 8.50 10.37
CA VAL A 176 -10.45 8.81 11.79
C VAL A 176 -11.87 9.15 12.22
N ILE A 177 -12.23 8.72 13.42
CA ILE A 177 -13.52 8.97 14.04
C ILE A 177 -13.30 9.85 15.25
N LEU A 178 -13.93 11.02 15.25
CA LEU A 178 -13.81 12.01 16.31
C LEU A 178 -15.14 12.18 17.00
N GLU A 179 -15.11 12.43 18.30
CA GLU A 179 -16.24 12.96 19.05
C GLU A 179 -16.02 14.44 19.31
N VAL A 180 -16.94 15.27 18.83
CA VAL A 180 -16.84 16.72 18.95
C VAL A 180 -18.15 17.30 19.52
N PRO A 181 -18.12 18.39 20.31
CA PRO A 181 -19.33 19.10 20.69
C PRO A 181 -20.13 19.55 19.46
N GLU A 182 -21.46 19.62 19.57
CA GLU A 182 -22.37 19.94 18.46
C GLU A 182 -22.04 21.28 17.77
N ASN A 183 -21.55 22.26 18.52
CA ASN A 183 -21.09 23.56 18.00
C ASN A 183 -19.55 23.66 17.99
N GLY A 184 -18.87 22.53 17.89
CA GLY A 184 -17.40 22.43 17.86
C GLY A 184 -16.81 22.61 16.46
N ALA A 185 -15.73 21.87 16.19
CA ALA A 185 -15.06 21.91 14.91
C ALA A 185 -15.91 21.39 13.76
N THR A 186 -15.67 21.94 12.59
CA THR A 186 -16.29 21.50 11.33
C THR A 186 -15.48 20.35 10.71
N VAL A 187 -16.09 19.65 9.75
CA VAL A 187 -15.40 18.65 8.92
C VAL A 187 -14.18 19.26 8.22
N GLU A 188 -14.32 20.49 7.71
CA GLU A 188 -13.26 21.24 7.05
C GLU A 188 -12.04 21.48 7.95
N ASP A 189 -12.25 21.82 9.22
CA ASP A 189 -11.15 22.04 10.17
C ASP A 189 -10.31 20.78 10.35
N VAL A 190 -10.95 19.63 10.49
CA VAL A 190 -10.28 18.34 10.63
C VAL A 190 -9.59 17.93 9.32
N CYS A 191 -10.26 18.11 8.18
CA CYS A 191 -9.69 17.85 6.87
C CYS A 191 -8.43 18.69 6.61
N GLN A 192 -8.40 19.96 7.01
CA GLN A 192 -7.23 20.80 6.90
C GLN A 192 -6.04 20.25 7.70
N ILE A 193 -6.27 19.68 8.88
CA ILE A 193 -5.21 19.03 9.68
C ILE A 193 -4.73 17.75 9.01
N MET A 194 -5.65 16.92 8.50
CA MET A 194 -5.33 15.66 7.82
C MET A 194 -4.55 15.87 6.53
N ASN A 195 -4.84 16.93 5.80
CA ASN A 195 -4.23 17.24 4.51
C ASN A 195 -2.83 17.88 4.64
N GLN A 196 -2.34 18.13 5.85
CA GLN A 196 -0.98 18.66 6.05
C GLN A 196 0.04 17.55 5.78
N ASN A 197 0.98 17.82 4.87
CA ASN A 197 2.08 16.89 4.61
C ASN A 197 3.14 16.96 5.71
N PRO A 198 3.56 15.82 6.28
CA PRO A 198 4.78 15.79 7.05
C PRO A 198 5.99 16.01 6.12
N LYS A 199 7.10 16.52 6.66
CA LYS A 199 8.32 16.83 5.89
C LYS A 199 8.82 15.65 5.05
N TRP A 200 8.68 14.44 5.57
CA TRP A 200 9.12 13.24 4.87
C TRP A 200 8.20 12.83 3.70
N ALA A 201 6.99 13.41 3.62
CA ALA A 201 6.00 13.16 2.56
C ALA A 201 5.82 14.38 1.63
N ASP A 202 6.78 15.29 1.59
CA ASP A 202 6.76 16.43 0.68
C ASP A 202 6.58 15.99 -0.78
N GLY A 203 5.68 16.67 -1.50
CA GLY A 203 5.30 16.37 -2.88
C GLY A 203 4.16 15.37 -3.04
N ILE A 204 3.63 14.76 -1.96
CA ILE A 204 2.41 13.95 -1.99
C ILE A 204 1.20 14.90 -1.88
N VAL A 205 0.21 14.72 -2.74
CA VAL A 205 -1.07 15.45 -2.63
C VAL A 205 -1.98 14.65 -1.71
N LEU A 206 -2.23 15.16 -0.50
CA LEU A 206 -3.21 14.61 0.43
C LEU A 206 -4.53 15.35 0.25
N ASN A 207 -5.63 14.59 0.24
CA ASN A 207 -6.97 15.15 0.21
C ASN A 207 -7.90 14.24 1.01
N SER A 208 -8.49 14.79 2.06
CA SER A 208 -9.48 14.11 2.89
C SER A 208 -10.85 14.71 2.67
N ALA A 209 -11.87 13.91 2.91
CA ALA A 209 -13.26 14.29 2.95
C ALA A 209 -13.92 13.62 4.17
N GLY A 210 -14.98 14.18 4.68
CA GLY A 210 -15.67 13.62 5.83
C GLY A 210 -17.13 14.00 5.86
N TYR A 211 -17.81 13.51 6.87
CA TYR A 211 -19.19 13.87 7.19
C TYR A 211 -19.35 14.02 8.70
N GLN A 212 -20.38 14.69 9.12
CA GLN A 212 -20.79 14.81 10.52
C GLN A 212 -22.18 14.18 10.70
N GLY A 213 -22.35 13.44 11.77
CA GLY A 213 -23.61 12.80 12.09
C GLY A 213 -23.69 12.40 13.56
N PRO A 214 -24.87 11.99 14.05
CA PRO A 214 -25.06 11.60 15.45
C PRO A 214 -24.46 10.23 15.80
N TYR A 215 -24.01 9.47 14.83
CA TYR A 215 -23.34 8.17 14.98
C TYR A 215 -22.50 7.85 13.74
N TYR A 216 -21.51 6.98 13.92
CA TYR A 216 -20.71 6.47 12.80
C TYR A 216 -21.54 5.54 11.93
N PHE A 217 -21.50 5.76 10.61
CA PHE A 217 -22.05 4.84 9.60
C PHE A 217 -21.11 4.81 8.39
N LYS A 218 -21.16 3.71 7.66
CA LYS A 218 -20.41 3.55 6.42
C LYS A 218 -21.40 3.37 5.28
N ASP A 219 -21.23 4.17 4.21
CA ASP A 219 -22.04 4.07 2.98
C ASP A 219 -21.70 2.78 2.18
#